data_e54ffb3494ef7ff34f274f3426ff91d4
#
_entry.id   e54ffb3494ef7ff34f274f3426ff91d4
#
_cell.length_a   1.000
_cell.length_b   1.000
_cell.length_c   1.000
_cell.angle_alpha   90.00
_cell.angle_beta   90.00
_cell.angle_gamma   90.00
#
_symmetry.space_group_name_H-M   'P 1'
#
loop_
_entity.id
_entity.type
_entity.pdbx_description
1 polymer ?
#
loop_
_entity_poly.entity_id
_entity_poly.type
_entity_poly.pdbx_seq_one_letter_code
_entity_poly.pdbx_strand_id
1 'polypeptide(L)'
;MGKVIGIDLGTTNSCVAVMEGKEPEVISNAEGGRTTPSVVGFANEGERLVGQTAKRQAVTNPTRTVFSVKRFMGRRFDEVAEEIREVPFTIKAGAREMAALEIDGTDYTPPEIAAMVLQKMKQTAEDYLGEAVTQAVVTVPAYFNDAQRQATKDAGTIAGLEVLRIVNEPTAAALAYGLDRETSSEKIAVYDLGGGTFDISILELGDGVFEVKSTNGDTHLGGDDFDQHIIDWIADEFKTAEGIDLRTDPMALQRLKEAASRPWVG
;
A
#
# COMPACT_ATOMS: atom_id res chain seq x y z
N MET A 1 10.97 -22.57 16.17
CA MET A 1 10.09 -22.06 15.09
C MET A 1 10.46 -20.58 14.93
N GLY A 2 10.73 -20.12 13.70
CA GLY A 2 10.98 -18.71 13.43
C GLY A 2 9.74 -17.86 13.76
N LYS A 3 9.96 -16.57 13.98
CA LYS A 3 8.86 -15.62 14.20
C LYS A 3 8.03 -15.48 12.92
N VAL A 4 6.71 -15.44 13.07
CA VAL A 4 5.76 -15.10 12.01
C VAL A 4 5.42 -13.64 12.16
N ILE A 5 5.49 -12.87 11.07
CA ILE A 5 5.11 -11.47 11.05
C ILE A 5 3.76 -11.28 10.36
N GLY A 6 3.01 -10.27 10.79
CA GLY A 6 1.83 -9.76 10.09
C GLY A 6 2.22 -8.57 9.23
N ILE A 7 1.84 -8.57 7.96
CA ILE A 7 2.06 -7.45 7.06
C ILE A 7 0.72 -6.97 6.52
N ASP A 8 0.43 -5.70 6.72
CA ASP A 8 -0.59 -4.99 5.97
C ASP A 8 0.07 -4.35 4.74
N LEU A 9 -0.19 -4.92 3.56
CA LEU A 9 0.34 -4.44 2.29
C LEU A 9 -0.67 -3.46 1.66
N GLY A 10 -0.65 -2.22 2.14
CA GLY A 10 -1.58 -1.20 1.69
C GLY A 10 -1.22 -0.59 0.34
N THR A 11 -2.19 0.03 -0.34
CA THR A 11 -2.00 0.73 -1.63
C THR A 11 -1.03 1.91 -1.48
N THR A 12 -1.20 2.70 -0.43
CA THR A 12 -0.40 3.92 -0.17
C THR A 12 0.69 3.66 0.87
N ASN A 13 0.36 2.99 1.96
CA ASN A 13 1.28 2.69 3.05
C ASN A 13 1.16 1.23 3.48
N SER A 14 2.26 0.65 3.91
CA SER A 14 2.33 -0.69 4.50
C SER A 14 2.81 -0.64 5.94
N CYS A 15 2.42 -1.61 6.75
CA CYS A 15 2.97 -1.77 8.10
C CYS A 15 3.30 -3.24 8.39
N VAL A 16 4.14 -3.45 9.38
CA VAL A 16 4.54 -4.77 9.85
C VAL A 16 4.39 -4.87 11.36
N ALA A 17 3.91 -6.01 11.81
CA ALA A 17 3.71 -6.29 13.23
C ALA A 17 4.18 -7.71 13.58
N VAL A 18 4.46 -7.91 14.86
CA VAL A 18 4.84 -9.21 15.44
C VAL A 18 4.06 -9.43 16.73
N MET A 19 3.87 -10.68 17.10
CA MET A 19 3.33 -11.02 18.42
C MET A 19 4.45 -11.00 19.48
N GLU A 20 4.31 -10.12 20.47
CA GLU A 20 5.12 -10.11 21.68
C GLU A 20 4.30 -10.73 22.84
N GLY A 21 4.59 -12.00 23.13
CA GLY A 21 3.75 -12.76 24.05
C GLY A 21 2.34 -12.97 23.48
N LYS A 22 1.36 -12.25 24.04
CA LYS A 22 -0.06 -12.33 23.60
C LYS A 22 -0.56 -11.06 22.90
N GLU A 23 0.26 -10.02 22.85
CA GLU A 23 -0.13 -8.72 22.30
C GLU A 23 0.58 -8.50 20.94
N PRO A 24 -0.11 -7.92 19.96
CA PRO A 24 0.50 -7.51 18.70
C PRO A 24 1.27 -6.20 18.91
N GLU A 25 2.49 -6.15 18.41
CA GLU A 25 3.31 -4.92 18.38
C GLU A 25 3.57 -4.50 16.95
N VAL A 26 3.20 -3.27 16.59
CA VAL A 26 3.50 -2.67 15.29
C VAL A 26 4.92 -2.12 15.32
N ILE A 27 5.77 -2.66 14.46
CA ILE A 27 7.19 -2.34 14.41
C ILE A 27 7.42 -0.99 13.73
N SER A 28 8.17 -0.11 14.39
CA SER A 28 8.61 1.14 13.77
C SER A 28 9.74 0.89 12.78
N ASN A 29 9.68 1.58 11.63
CA ASN A 29 10.73 1.51 10.63
C ASN A 29 11.97 2.34 11.04
N ALA A 30 13.03 2.28 10.23
CA ALA A 30 14.29 2.98 10.51
C ALA A 30 14.13 4.53 10.54
N GLU A 31 13.09 5.06 9.93
CA GLU A 31 12.72 6.48 9.95
C GLU A 31 11.85 6.87 11.17
N GLY A 32 11.55 5.92 12.06
CA GLY A 32 10.75 6.11 13.26
C GLY A 32 9.22 6.07 13.03
N GLY A 33 8.79 5.83 11.81
CA GLY A 33 7.36 5.70 11.46
C GLY A 33 6.83 4.29 11.70
N ARG A 34 5.56 4.17 12.09
CA ARG A 34 4.86 2.87 12.22
C ARG A 34 4.31 2.36 10.89
N THR A 35 4.31 3.21 9.86
CA THR A 35 3.94 2.88 8.49
C THR A 35 5.07 3.25 7.54
N THR A 36 5.20 2.52 6.43
CA THR A 36 6.18 2.74 5.38
C THR A 36 5.43 2.97 4.07
N PRO A 37 5.69 4.06 3.33
CA PRO A 37 5.08 4.26 2.02
C PRO A 37 5.30 3.06 1.10
N SER A 38 4.23 2.59 0.45
CA SER A 38 4.27 1.51 -0.55
C SER A 38 4.79 2.04 -1.89
N VAL A 39 5.99 2.62 -1.86
CA VAL A 39 6.63 3.32 -2.98
C VAL A 39 8.00 2.70 -3.23
N VAL A 40 8.31 2.44 -4.50
CA VAL A 40 9.59 1.91 -4.96
C VAL A 40 10.19 2.88 -5.98
N GLY A 41 11.40 3.34 -5.72
CA GLY A 41 12.15 4.22 -6.61
C GLY A 41 13.36 3.51 -7.22
N PHE A 42 13.61 3.78 -8.49
CA PHE A 42 14.80 3.32 -9.20
C PHE A 42 15.72 4.52 -9.38
N ALA A 43 16.77 4.59 -8.56
CA ALA A 43 17.78 5.64 -8.64
C ALA A 43 18.79 5.36 -9.75
N ASN A 44 19.73 6.28 -9.94
CA ASN A 44 20.82 6.06 -10.88
C ASN A 44 21.70 4.89 -10.42
N GLU A 45 22.39 4.25 -11.36
CA GLU A 45 23.30 3.12 -11.09
C GLU A 45 22.61 1.82 -10.58
N GLY A 46 21.27 1.72 -10.74
CA GLY A 46 20.51 0.51 -10.37
C GLY A 46 20.18 0.39 -8.89
N GLU A 47 20.43 1.41 -8.09
CA GLU A 47 20.03 1.46 -6.69
C GLU A 47 18.49 1.48 -6.57
N ARG A 48 17.94 0.67 -5.66
CA ARG A 48 16.52 0.61 -5.34
C ARG A 48 16.24 1.31 -4.02
N LEU A 49 15.32 2.23 -4.06
CA LEU A 49 14.81 2.94 -2.89
C LEU A 49 13.41 2.40 -2.57
N VAL A 50 13.09 2.24 -1.29
CA VAL A 50 11.76 1.79 -0.86
C VAL A 50 11.29 2.64 0.32
N GLY A 51 10.02 2.98 0.34
CA GLY A 51 9.43 3.74 1.42
C GLY A 51 9.64 5.25 1.28
N GLN A 52 9.97 5.92 2.38
CA GLN A 52 10.03 7.38 2.45
C GLN A 52 11.08 7.98 1.52
N THR A 53 12.22 7.32 1.33
CA THR A 53 13.27 7.75 0.41
C THR A 53 12.80 7.71 -1.04
N ALA A 54 12.07 6.65 -1.43
CA ALA A 54 11.45 6.55 -2.74
C ALA A 54 10.35 7.62 -2.94
N LYS A 55 9.49 7.83 -1.92
CA LYS A 55 8.43 8.84 -1.97
C LYS A 55 8.99 10.25 -2.21
N ARG A 56 10.12 10.59 -1.58
CA ARG A 56 10.77 11.90 -1.75
C ARG A 56 11.27 12.14 -3.17
N GLN A 57 11.74 11.13 -3.88
CA GLN A 57 12.20 11.30 -5.27
C GLN A 57 11.06 11.35 -6.31
N ALA A 58 9.82 11.01 -5.95
CA ALA A 58 8.71 10.90 -6.88
C ALA A 58 8.48 12.17 -7.72
N VAL A 59 8.74 13.35 -7.14
CA VAL A 59 8.57 14.63 -7.83
C VAL A 59 9.67 14.91 -8.84
N THR A 60 10.91 14.56 -8.49
CA THR A 60 12.08 14.80 -9.37
C THR A 60 12.32 13.65 -10.34
N ASN A 61 11.80 12.47 -10.07
CA ASN A 61 11.98 11.26 -10.87
C ASN A 61 10.68 10.44 -10.95
N PRO A 62 9.56 11.02 -11.44
CA PRO A 62 8.25 10.39 -11.40
C PRO A 62 8.14 9.11 -12.24
N THR A 63 8.78 9.08 -13.42
CA THR A 63 8.72 7.93 -14.35
C THR A 63 9.47 6.70 -13.84
N ARG A 64 10.36 6.88 -12.85
CA ARG A 64 11.15 5.82 -12.20
C ARG A 64 10.75 5.61 -10.74
N THR A 65 9.61 6.13 -10.33
CA THR A 65 9.07 5.98 -8.97
C THR A 65 7.68 5.38 -9.04
N VAL A 66 7.59 4.13 -8.61
CA VAL A 66 6.37 3.33 -8.66
C VAL A 66 5.61 3.43 -7.34
N PHE A 67 4.35 3.76 -7.41
CA PHE A 67 3.40 3.79 -6.30
C PHE A 67 2.08 3.13 -6.71
N SER A 68 1.20 2.87 -5.76
CA SER A 68 -0.12 2.26 -5.99
C SER A 68 -0.08 0.95 -6.78
N VAL A 69 1.03 0.20 -6.70
CA VAL A 69 1.22 -1.05 -7.47
C VAL A 69 0.15 -2.10 -7.16
N LYS A 70 -0.46 -2.04 -5.99
CA LYS A 70 -1.55 -2.93 -5.56
C LYS A 70 -2.74 -2.92 -6.52
N ARG A 71 -2.99 -1.78 -7.22
CA ARG A 71 -4.05 -1.62 -8.21
C ARG A 71 -3.83 -2.47 -9.48
N PHE A 72 -2.58 -2.88 -9.75
CA PHE A 72 -2.20 -3.68 -10.92
C PHE A 72 -2.02 -5.17 -10.60
N MET A 73 -2.04 -5.53 -9.30
CA MET A 73 -1.79 -6.90 -8.85
C MET A 73 -2.81 -7.89 -9.45
N GLY A 74 -2.30 -8.90 -10.14
CA GLY A 74 -3.13 -9.97 -10.71
C GLY A 74 -4.13 -9.55 -11.79
N ARG A 75 -3.96 -8.36 -12.38
CA ARG A 75 -4.88 -7.82 -13.40
C ARG A 75 -4.25 -7.84 -14.78
N ARG A 76 -5.09 -7.97 -15.80
CA ARG A 76 -4.71 -7.88 -17.21
C ARG A 76 -4.52 -6.41 -17.59
N PHE A 77 -3.74 -6.19 -18.66
CA PHE A 77 -3.49 -4.85 -19.18
C PHE A 77 -4.77 -4.12 -19.62
N ASP A 78 -5.71 -4.84 -20.22
CA ASP A 78 -7.00 -4.30 -20.66
C ASP A 78 -7.97 -3.94 -19.50
N GLU A 79 -7.72 -4.45 -18.32
CA GLU A 79 -8.52 -4.17 -17.11
C GLU A 79 -8.08 -2.94 -16.31
N VAL A 80 -6.92 -2.34 -16.63
CA VAL A 80 -6.28 -1.28 -15.85
C VAL A 80 -6.15 0.04 -16.60
N ALA A 81 -7.03 0.28 -17.58
CA ALA A 81 -6.97 1.47 -18.44
C ALA A 81 -7.16 2.80 -17.68
N GLU A 82 -7.90 2.81 -16.59
CA GLU A 82 -8.11 3.98 -15.74
C GLU A 82 -6.86 4.26 -14.92
N GLU A 83 -6.33 3.24 -14.23
CA GLU A 83 -5.14 3.31 -13.40
C GLU A 83 -3.89 3.75 -14.19
N ILE A 84 -3.80 3.34 -15.48
CA ILE A 84 -2.70 3.75 -16.38
C ILE A 84 -2.67 5.27 -16.57
N ARG A 85 -3.82 5.94 -16.58
CA ARG A 85 -3.91 7.39 -16.79
C ARG A 85 -3.47 8.21 -15.58
N GLU A 86 -3.47 7.59 -14.40
CA GLU A 86 -3.17 8.23 -13.11
C GLU A 86 -1.71 8.13 -12.71
N VAL A 87 -0.92 7.29 -13.41
CA VAL A 87 0.47 7.05 -13.04
C VAL A 87 1.44 7.64 -14.06
N PRO A 88 2.58 8.18 -13.64
CA PRO A 88 3.58 8.78 -14.54
C PRO A 88 4.54 7.76 -15.14
N PHE A 89 4.59 6.53 -14.64
CA PHE A 89 5.45 5.45 -15.13
C PHE A 89 4.73 4.61 -16.18
N THR A 90 5.49 3.92 -17.01
CA THR A 90 4.95 3.16 -18.15
C THR A 90 4.37 1.83 -17.71
N ILE A 91 3.11 1.59 -18.06
CA ILE A 91 2.45 0.28 -17.96
C ILE A 91 2.21 -0.25 -19.37
N LYS A 92 2.49 -1.53 -19.57
CA LYS A 92 2.31 -2.21 -20.85
C LYS A 92 1.74 -3.62 -20.68
N ALA A 93 1.32 -4.23 -21.78
CA ALA A 93 0.97 -5.64 -21.79
C ALA A 93 2.25 -6.48 -21.68
N GLY A 94 2.34 -7.28 -20.63
CA GLY A 94 3.39 -8.24 -20.37
C GLY A 94 3.02 -9.65 -20.82
N ALA A 95 3.68 -10.65 -20.23
CA ALA A 95 3.38 -12.04 -20.51
C ALA A 95 1.90 -12.36 -20.22
N ARG A 96 1.25 -13.12 -21.11
CA ARG A 96 -0.17 -13.50 -21.02
C ARG A 96 -1.14 -12.31 -20.92
N GLU A 97 -0.79 -11.17 -21.52
CA GLU A 97 -1.58 -9.94 -21.44
C GLU A 97 -1.77 -9.38 -20.01
N MET A 98 -0.94 -9.79 -19.07
CA MET A 98 -0.95 -9.23 -17.73
C MET A 98 -0.33 -7.84 -17.73
N ALA A 99 -0.78 -6.95 -16.83
CA ALA A 99 -0.15 -5.67 -16.63
C ALA A 99 1.33 -5.83 -16.20
N ALA A 100 2.22 -5.09 -16.85
CA ALA A 100 3.64 -5.04 -16.54
C ALA A 100 4.13 -3.59 -16.54
N LEU A 101 5.13 -3.30 -15.70
CA LEU A 101 5.76 -1.99 -15.62
C LEU A 101 7.06 -2.00 -16.41
N GLU A 102 7.31 -0.96 -17.19
CA GLU A 102 8.59 -0.76 -17.86
C GLU A 102 9.38 0.36 -17.19
N ILE A 103 10.54 0.04 -16.65
CA ILE A 103 11.45 1.00 -16.03
C ILE A 103 12.83 0.82 -16.67
N ASP A 104 13.33 1.88 -17.32
CA ASP A 104 14.64 1.88 -18.02
C ASP A 104 14.82 0.71 -19.01
N GLY A 105 13.75 0.35 -19.73
CA GLY A 105 13.76 -0.77 -20.67
C GLY A 105 13.74 -2.17 -20.04
N THR A 106 13.58 -2.25 -18.73
CA THR A 106 13.39 -3.51 -17.99
C THR A 106 11.94 -3.65 -17.58
N ASP A 107 11.39 -4.84 -17.81
CA ASP A 107 10.01 -5.17 -17.45
C ASP A 107 9.95 -5.75 -16.04
N TYR A 108 9.02 -5.23 -15.25
CA TYR A 108 8.69 -5.72 -13.92
C TYR A 108 7.22 -6.11 -13.87
N THR A 109 6.92 -7.23 -13.25
CA THR A 109 5.55 -7.57 -12.88
C THR A 109 5.12 -6.82 -11.62
N PRO A 110 3.83 -6.52 -11.42
CA PRO A 110 3.36 -5.93 -10.16
C PRO A 110 3.77 -6.72 -8.90
N PRO A 111 3.76 -8.08 -8.89
CA PRO A 111 4.31 -8.86 -7.78
C PRO A 111 5.78 -8.60 -7.49
N GLU A 112 6.64 -8.38 -8.50
CA GLU A 112 8.06 -8.06 -8.27
C GLU A 112 8.24 -6.70 -7.59
N ILE A 113 7.45 -5.70 -7.96
CA ILE A 113 7.47 -4.39 -7.29
C ILE A 113 6.92 -4.50 -5.87
N ALA A 114 5.79 -5.20 -5.68
CA ALA A 114 5.22 -5.43 -4.35
C ALA A 114 6.19 -6.21 -3.44
N ALA A 115 6.96 -7.15 -4.01
CA ALA A 115 7.99 -7.89 -3.29
C ALA A 115 9.09 -6.97 -2.73
N MET A 116 9.44 -5.89 -3.41
CA MET A 116 10.42 -4.92 -2.89
C MET A 116 9.90 -4.22 -1.63
N VAL A 117 8.59 -3.91 -1.58
CA VAL A 117 7.95 -3.38 -0.37
C VAL A 117 7.93 -4.44 0.74
N LEU A 118 7.57 -5.68 0.40
CA LEU A 118 7.58 -6.79 1.37
C LEU A 118 8.98 -7.09 1.91
N GLN A 119 10.02 -6.97 1.09
CA GLN A 119 11.42 -7.08 1.52
C GLN A 119 11.78 -5.98 2.54
N LYS A 120 11.30 -4.75 2.33
CA LYS A 120 11.50 -3.66 3.30
C LYS A 120 10.77 -3.96 4.62
N MET A 121 9.54 -4.51 4.57
CA MET A 121 8.81 -4.92 5.78
C MET A 121 9.53 -6.06 6.51
N LYS A 122 10.01 -7.06 5.76
CA LYS A 122 10.83 -8.15 6.29
C LYS A 122 12.08 -7.63 6.97
N GLN A 123 12.86 -6.76 6.31
CA GLN A 123 14.08 -6.17 6.88
C GLN A 123 13.77 -5.38 8.15
N THR A 124 12.71 -4.58 8.16
CA THR A 124 12.27 -3.83 9.35
C THR A 124 11.98 -4.78 10.52
N ALA A 125 11.35 -5.93 10.25
CA ALA A 125 11.08 -6.92 11.28
C ALA A 125 12.35 -7.64 11.75
N GLU A 126 13.27 -7.99 10.85
CA GLU A 126 14.54 -8.63 11.17
C GLU A 126 15.44 -7.72 12.00
N ASP A 127 15.50 -6.42 11.67
CA ASP A 127 16.25 -5.41 12.42
C ASP A 127 15.71 -5.25 13.85
N TYR A 128 14.38 -5.31 14.02
CA TYR A 128 13.72 -5.23 15.32
C TYR A 128 13.92 -6.50 16.16
N LEU A 129 13.75 -7.66 15.53
CA LEU A 129 13.79 -8.96 16.22
C LEU A 129 15.22 -9.47 16.48
N GLY A 130 16.21 -9.01 15.70
CA GLY A 130 17.58 -9.51 15.73
C GLY A 130 17.74 -10.92 15.18
N GLU A 131 16.74 -11.45 14.46
CA GLU A 131 16.74 -12.78 13.86
C GLU A 131 16.07 -12.78 12.49
N ALA A 132 16.40 -13.79 11.66
CA ALA A 132 15.82 -13.92 10.33
C ALA A 132 14.32 -14.25 10.38
N VAL A 133 13.56 -13.62 9.48
CA VAL A 133 12.12 -13.82 9.32
C VAL A 133 11.85 -14.48 7.98
N THR A 134 11.17 -15.61 8.00
CA THR A 134 10.87 -16.41 6.79
C THR A 134 9.39 -16.61 6.55
N GLN A 135 8.52 -16.25 7.49
CA GLN A 135 7.08 -16.52 7.43
C GLN A 135 6.26 -15.27 7.71
N ALA A 136 5.18 -15.09 6.94
CA ALA A 136 4.28 -13.96 7.10
C ALA A 136 2.80 -14.34 6.91
N VAL A 137 1.93 -13.55 7.54
CA VAL A 137 0.52 -13.42 7.21
C VAL A 137 0.36 -12.06 6.53
N VAL A 138 -0.31 -12.00 5.36
CA VAL A 138 -0.46 -10.77 4.59
C VAL A 138 -1.93 -10.45 4.39
N THR A 139 -2.31 -9.17 4.51
CA THR A 139 -3.68 -8.73 4.28
C THR A 139 -3.93 -8.38 2.83
N VAL A 140 -5.19 -8.52 2.41
CA VAL A 140 -5.69 -8.09 1.09
C VAL A 140 -7.11 -7.54 1.24
N PRO A 141 -7.58 -6.68 0.34
CA PRO A 141 -8.98 -6.27 0.29
C PRO A 141 -9.92 -7.47 0.16
N ALA A 142 -11.11 -7.36 0.76
CA ALA A 142 -12.08 -8.47 0.73
C ALA A 142 -12.57 -8.80 -0.69
N TYR A 143 -12.59 -7.80 -1.59
CA TYR A 143 -13.01 -7.97 -2.99
C TYR A 143 -11.93 -8.57 -3.91
N PHE A 144 -10.70 -8.76 -3.44
CA PHE A 144 -9.65 -9.37 -4.26
C PHE A 144 -10.07 -10.76 -4.73
N ASN A 145 -9.98 -10.98 -6.04
CA ASN A 145 -10.20 -12.29 -6.65
C ASN A 145 -8.98 -13.23 -6.45
N ASP A 146 -9.14 -14.47 -6.89
CA ASP A 146 -8.09 -15.49 -6.71
C ASP A 146 -6.77 -15.13 -7.40
N ALA A 147 -6.82 -14.48 -8.58
CA ALA A 147 -5.61 -14.06 -9.31
C ALA A 147 -4.85 -12.98 -8.52
N GLN A 148 -5.56 -12.02 -7.93
CA GLN A 148 -4.96 -10.96 -7.11
C GLN A 148 -4.39 -11.51 -5.79
N ARG A 149 -5.09 -12.46 -5.16
CA ARG A 149 -4.60 -13.17 -3.97
C ARG A 149 -3.34 -14.00 -4.27
N GLN A 150 -3.34 -14.70 -5.42
CA GLN A 150 -2.16 -15.46 -5.85
C GLN A 150 -0.99 -14.52 -6.14
N ALA A 151 -1.21 -13.41 -6.84
CA ALA A 151 -0.18 -12.40 -7.10
C ALA A 151 0.44 -11.84 -5.79
N THR A 152 -0.37 -11.70 -4.73
CA THR A 152 0.12 -11.29 -3.40
C THR A 152 0.99 -12.37 -2.76
N LYS A 153 0.61 -13.66 -2.90
CA LYS A 153 1.45 -14.78 -2.44
C LYS A 153 2.76 -14.86 -3.21
N ASP A 154 2.71 -14.66 -4.53
CA ASP A 154 3.88 -14.67 -5.39
C ASP A 154 4.85 -13.55 -4.99
N ALA A 155 4.34 -12.34 -4.69
CA ALA A 155 5.14 -11.25 -4.16
C ALA A 155 5.83 -11.63 -2.84
N GLY A 156 5.13 -12.30 -1.93
CA GLY A 156 5.73 -12.84 -0.70
C GLY A 156 6.86 -13.81 -0.98
N THR A 157 6.66 -14.75 -1.90
CA THR A 157 7.67 -15.74 -2.30
C THR A 157 8.90 -15.05 -2.89
N ILE A 158 8.72 -14.07 -3.78
CA ILE A 158 9.81 -13.27 -4.38
C ILE A 158 10.55 -12.49 -3.28
N ALA A 159 9.85 -12.02 -2.24
CA ALA A 159 10.46 -11.35 -1.10
C ALA A 159 11.21 -12.29 -0.15
N GLY A 160 11.18 -13.61 -0.39
CA GLY A 160 11.77 -14.62 0.49
C GLY A 160 10.95 -14.85 1.77
N LEU A 161 9.61 -14.75 1.65
CA LEU A 161 8.65 -15.02 2.71
C LEU A 161 7.73 -16.17 2.29
N GLU A 162 7.56 -17.16 3.17
CA GLU A 162 6.45 -18.10 3.09
C GLU A 162 5.18 -17.42 3.59
N VAL A 163 4.23 -17.15 2.70
CA VAL A 163 2.94 -16.57 3.07
C VAL A 163 2.03 -17.67 3.59
N LEU A 164 1.96 -17.79 4.91
CA LEU A 164 1.19 -18.82 5.59
C LEU A 164 -0.32 -18.65 5.37
N ARG A 165 -0.78 -17.39 5.33
CA ARG A 165 -2.17 -17.06 5.13
C ARG A 165 -2.34 -15.68 4.49
N ILE A 166 -3.34 -15.57 3.62
CA ILE A 166 -3.91 -14.30 3.19
C ILE A 166 -5.17 -14.04 4.01
N VAL A 167 -5.29 -12.86 4.61
CA VAL A 167 -6.44 -12.45 5.44
C VAL A 167 -7.08 -11.23 4.81
N ASN A 168 -8.42 -11.15 4.84
CA ASN A 168 -9.10 -9.96 4.38
C ASN A 168 -8.87 -8.78 5.34
N GLU A 169 -8.57 -7.60 4.81
CA GLU A 169 -8.34 -6.37 5.59
C GLU A 169 -9.45 -6.09 6.61
N PRO A 170 -10.75 -6.12 6.25
CA PRO A 170 -11.81 -5.90 7.22
C PRO A 170 -11.87 -6.99 8.30
N THR A 171 -11.50 -8.23 7.98
CA THR A 171 -11.41 -9.31 8.97
C THR A 171 -10.24 -9.07 9.92
N ALA A 172 -9.10 -8.62 9.41
CA ALA A 172 -7.93 -8.28 10.24
C ALA A 172 -8.25 -7.11 11.19
N ALA A 173 -8.95 -6.08 10.71
CA ALA A 173 -9.41 -4.96 11.52
C ALA A 173 -10.37 -5.40 12.63
N ALA A 174 -11.35 -6.26 12.32
CA ALA A 174 -12.29 -6.81 13.30
C ALA A 174 -11.57 -7.64 14.37
N LEU A 175 -10.60 -8.47 13.98
CA LEU A 175 -9.75 -9.24 14.91
C LEU A 175 -8.92 -8.34 15.81
N ALA A 176 -8.31 -7.29 15.27
CA ALA A 176 -7.51 -6.34 16.03
C ALA A 176 -8.36 -5.56 17.06
N TYR A 177 -9.64 -5.35 16.77
CA TYR A 177 -10.59 -4.74 17.69
C TYR A 177 -11.06 -5.69 18.81
N GLY A 178 -10.70 -6.98 18.74
CA GLY A 178 -11.01 -7.99 19.75
C GLY A 178 -12.39 -8.62 19.64
N LEU A 179 -13.04 -8.48 18.48
CA LEU A 179 -14.38 -8.99 18.23
C LEU A 179 -14.46 -10.53 18.13
N ASP A 180 -13.32 -11.21 18.04
CA ASP A 180 -13.21 -12.67 18.11
C ASP A 180 -13.56 -13.25 19.48
N ARG A 181 -13.57 -12.40 20.53
CA ARG A 181 -13.86 -12.78 21.92
C ARG A 181 -15.35 -12.69 22.27
N GLU A 182 -16.14 -12.11 21.39
CA GLU A 182 -17.57 -11.98 21.57
C GLU A 182 -18.29 -13.29 21.20
N THR A 183 -19.19 -13.75 22.06
CA THR A 183 -19.94 -15.00 21.88
C THR A 183 -21.31 -14.79 21.23
N SER A 184 -21.71 -13.54 21.00
CA SER A 184 -22.96 -13.17 20.35
C SER A 184 -22.79 -13.12 18.82
N SER A 185 -23.84 -13.53 18.09
CA SER A 185 -23.86 -13.28 16.65
C SER A 185 -24.12 -11.79 16.40
N GLU A 186 -23.15 -11.12 15.78
CA GLU A 186 -23.21 -9.70 15.51
C GLU A 186 -22.97 -9.38 14.04
N LYS A 187 -23.56 -8.28 13.58
CA LYS A 187 -23.24 -7.68 12.29
C LYS A 187 -22.52 -6.36 12.51
N ILE A 188 -21.36 -6.25 11.90
CA ILE A 188 -20.54 -5.04 11.99
C ILE A 188 -20.28 -4.44 10.61
N ALA A 189 -20.06 -3.15 10.58
CA ALA A 189 -19.56 -2.44 9.41
C ALA A 189 -18.11 -2.03 9.68
N VAL A 190 -17.21 -2.40 8.79
CA VAL A 190 -15.83 -1.90 8.76
C VAL A 190 -15.76 -0.82 7.70
N TYR A 191 -15.45 0.40 8.13
CA TYR A 191 -15.26 1.57 7.30
C TYR A 191 -13.76 1.87 7.21
N ASP A 192 -13.18 1.63 6.05
CA ASP A 192 -11.75 1.80 5.78
C ASP A 192 -11.55 2.89 4.73
N LEU A 193 -11.11 4.06 5.16
CA LEU A 193 -10.70 5.16 4.30
C LEU A 193 -9.17 5.26 4.33
N GLY A 194 -8.55 4.63 3.35
CA GLY A 194 -7.10 4.62 3.17
C GLY A 194 -6.57 5.87 2.47
N GLY A 195 -5.29 5.85 2.10
CA GLY A 195 -4.68 6.94 1.34
C GLY A 195 -5.17 7.00 -0.12
N GLY A 196 -5.44 5.87 -0.74
CA GLY A 196 -5.83 5.79 -2.15
C GLY A 196 -7.09 4.99 -2.44
N THR A 197 -7.72 4.40 -1.43
CA THR A 197 -8.96 3.60 -1.56
C THR A 197 -9.88 3.85 -0.39
N PHE A 198 -11.18 3.77 -0.66
CA PHE A 198 -12.23 3.71 0.34
C PHE A 198 -12.95 2.36 0.23
N ASP A 199 -13.01 1.64 1.33
CA ASP A 199 -13.68 0.35 1.43
C ASP A 199 -14.65 0.32 2.61
N ILE A 200 -15.86 -0.19 2.35
CA ILE A 200 -16.83 -0.49 3.39
C ILE A 200 -17.25 -1.95 3.28
N SER A 201 -17.14 -2.69 4.38
CA SER A 201 -17.46 -4.12 4.42
C SER A 201 -18.45 -4.41 5.56
N ILE A 202 -19.46 -5.21 5.27
CA ILE A 202 -20.36 -5.74 6.28
C ILE A 202 -19.92 -7.16 6.61
N LEU A 203 -19.60 -7.41 7.86
CA LEU A 203 -19.23 -8.72 8.37
C LEU A 203 -20.31 -9.24 9.31
N GLU A 204 -20.53 -10.54 9.28
CA GLU A 204 -21.30 -11.29 10.28
C GLU A 204 -20.33 -12.11 11.12
N LEU A 205 -20.40 -11.92 12.43
CA LEU A 205 -19.63 -12.65 13.43
C LEU A 205 -20.53 -13.68 14.09
N GLY A 206 -20.04 -14.91 14.23
CA GLY A 206 -20.75 -15.95 14.95
C GLY A 206 -19.85 -17.17 15.16
N ASP A 207 -19.86 -17.73 16.35
CA ASP A 207 -19.11 -18.94 16.72
C ASP A 207 -17.59 -18.88 16.38
N GLY A 208 -16.97 -17.69 16.49
CA GLY A 208 -15.56 -17.46 16.16
C GLY A 208 -15.27 -17.40 14.66
N VAL A 209 -16.29 -17.32 13.80
CA VAL A 209 -16.17 -17.20 12.35
C VAL A 209 -16.53 -15.77 11.93
N PHE A 210 -15.69 -15.19 11.05
CA PHE A 210 -15.94 -13.91 10.40
C PHE A 210 -16.31 -14.15 8.94
N GLU A 211 -17.54 -13.83 8.59
CA GLU A 211 -18.04 -13.94 7.22
C GLU A 211 -18.25 -12.54 6.63
N VAL A 212 -17.56 -12.23 5.52
CA VAL A 212 -17.82 -11.00 4.77
C VAL A 212 -19.09 -11.18 3.96
N LYS A 213 -20.16 -10.48 4.32
CA LYS A 213 -21.48 -10.56 3.66
C LYS A 213 -21.54 -9.70 2.42
N SER A 214 -20.91 -8.52 2.47
CA SER A 214 -20.82 -7.60 1.32
C SER A 214 -19.66 -6.66 1.51
N THR A 215 -19.10 -6.22 0.40
CA THR A 215 -18.11 -5.14 0.35
C THR A 215 -18.43 -4.23 -0.82
N ASN A 216 -18.17 -2.94 -0.64
CA ASN A 216 -18.28 -1.92 -1.67
C ASN A 216 -17.27 -0.81 -1.34
N GLY A 217 -17.04 0.10 -2.27
CA GLY A 217 -16.10 1.19 -2.04
C GLY A 217 -15.77 1.93 -3.32
N ASP A 218 -14.72 2.72 -3.24
CA ASP A 218 -14.15 3.44 -4.38
C ASP A 218 -12.62 3.22 -4.38
N THR A 219 -12.12 2.61 -5.43
CA THR A 219 -10.69 2.31 -5.58
C THR A 219 -9.85 3.54 -5.95
N HIS A 220 -10.49 4.69 -6.15
CA HIS A 220 -9.87 5.97 -6.53
C HIS A 220 -10.25 7.11 -5.57
N LEU A 221 -10.70 6.79 -4.35
CA LEU A 221 -11.03 7.76 -3.31
C LEU A 221 -10.23 7.47 -2.04
N GLY A 222 -9.45 8.44 -1.59
CA GLY A 222 -8.67 8.34 -0.37
C GLY A 222 -8.03 9.66 0.06
N GLY A 223 -7.13 9.60 1.03
CA GLY A 223 -6.43 10.78 1.55
C GLY A 223 -5.64 11.53 0.49
N ASP A 224 -5.09 10.83 -0.50
CA ASP A 224 -4.31 11.43 -1.59
C ASP A 224 -5.18 12.36 -2.46
N ASP A 225 -6.49 12.07 -2.62
CA ASP A 225 -7.43 12.93 -3.35
C ASP A 225 -7.72 14.20 -2.56
N PHE A 226 -7.89 14.11 -1.24
CA PHE A 226 -8.04 15.27 -0.37
C PHE A 226 -6.79 16.15 -0.41
N ASP A 227 -5.61 15.54 -0.33
CA ASP A 227 -4.34 16.26 -0.44
C ASP A 227 -4.23 16.98 -1.80
N GLN A 228 -4.62 16.32 -2.89
CA GLN A 228 -4.61 16.92 -4.23
C GLN A 228 -5.54 18.14 -4.33
N HIS A 229 -6.74 18.06 -3.79
CA HIS A 229 -7.65 19.21 -3.75
C HIS A 229 -7.06 20.40 -2.98
N ILE A 230 -6.37 20.16 -1.88
CA ILE A 230 -5.68 21.20 -1.10
C ILE A 230 -4.54 21.81 -1.91
N ILE A 231 -3.74 20.97 -2.58
CA ILE A 231 -2.63 21.42 -3.44
C ILE A 231 -3.15 22.33 -4.55
N ASP A 232 -4.21 21.91 -5.25
CA ASP A 232 -4.79 22.67 -6.34
C ASP A 232 -5.35 24.00 -5.86
N TRP A 233 -6.07 24.00 -4.74
CA TRP A 233 -6.59 25.22 -4.15
C TRP A 233 -5.47 26.23 -3.79
N ILE A 234 -4.40 25.78 -3.09
CA ILE A 234 -3.28 26.64 -2.73
C ILE A 234 -2.57 27.18 -3.99
N ALA A 235 -2.36 26.31 -4.99
CA ALA A 235 -1.70 26.69 -6.23
C ALA A 235 -2.50 27.72 -7.02
N ASP A 236 -3.83 27.63 -7.06
CA ASP A 236 -4.71 28.57 -7.74
C ASP A 236 -4.81 29.92 -7.02
N GLU A 237 -4.86 29.92 -5.68
CA GLU A 237 -4.80 31.14 -4.87
C GLU A 237 -3.46 31.87 -5.09
N PHE A 238 -2.34 31.16 -5.05
CA PHE A 238 -1.01 31.74 -5.28
C PHE A 238 -0.88 32.28 -6.70
N LYS A 239 -1.37 31.55 -7.69
CA LYS A 239 -1.36 31.97 -9.09
C LYS A 239 -2.17 33.24 -9.31
N THR A 240 -3.30 33.38 -8.59
CA THR A 240 -4.14 34.58 -8.64
C THR A 240 -3.45 35.79 -8.02
N ALA A 241 -2.73 35.59 -6.91
CA ALA A 241 -2.05 36.64 -6.19
C ALA A 241 -0.72 37.08 -6.86
N GLU A 242 0.08 36.12 -7.31
CA GLU A 242 1.48 36.35 -7.74
C GLU A 242 1.69 36.08 -9.25
N GLY A 243 0.71 35.58 -9.97
CA GLY A 243 0.80 35.27 -11.39
C GLY A 243 1.64 34.04 -11.75
N ILE A 244 2.06 33.23 -10.74
CA ILE A 244 2.95 32.08 -10.89
C ILE A 244 2.22 30.80 -10.52
N ASP A 245 2.21 29.80 -11.42
CA ASP A 245 1.66 28.48 -11.13
C ASP A 245 2.71 27.58 -10.49
N LEU A 246 2.59 27.32 -9.19
CA LEU A 246 3.52 26.50 -8.43
C LEU A 246 3.61 25.04 -8.90
N ARG A 247 2.58 24.56 -9.61
CA ARG A 247 2.54 23.17 -10.13
C ARG A 247 3.53 22.94 -11.29
N THR A 248 4.03 24.01 -11.91
CA THR A 248 5.01 23.93 -13.01
C THR A 248 6.46 23.77 -12.51
N ASP A 249 6.71 24.00 -11.22
CA ASP A 249 8.02 23.82 -10.59
C ASP A 249 7.99 22.54 -9.72
N PRO A 250 8.80 21.52 -10.04
CA PRO A 250 8.83 20.26 -9.29
C PRO A 250 9.16 20.44 -7.80
N MET A 251 10.02 21.39 -7.45
CA MET A 251 10.39 21.64 -6.05
C MET A 251 9.24 22.31 -5.28
N ALA A 252 8.56 23.28 -5.90
CA ALA A 252 7.39 23.92 -5.32
C ALA A 252 6.25 22.91 -5.13
N LEU A 253 5.98 22.07 -6.14
CA LEU A 253 4.98 21.01 -6.07
C LEU A 253 5.28 20.01 -4.95
N GLN A 254 6.56 19.62 -4.77
CA GLN A 254 6.94 18.73 -3.66
C GLN A 254 6.64 19.37 -2.31
N ARG A 255 6.93 20.65 -2.13
CA ARG A 255 6.65 21.38 -0.88
C ARG A 255 5.15 21.48 -0.62
N LEU A 256 4.34 21.69 -1.66
CA LEU A 256 2.87 21.67 -1.56
C LEU A 256 2.38 20.30 -1.10
N LYS A 257 2.87 19.20 -1.72
CA LYS A 257 2.52 17.83 -1.32
C LYS A 257 2.90 17.52 0.12
N GLU A 258 4.09 17.91 0.55
CA GLU A 258 4.55 17.72 1.93
C GLU A 258 3.72 18.56 2.93
N ALA A 259 3.26 19.73 2.52
CA ALA A 259 2.42 20.57 3.37
C ALA A 259 0.98 20.04 3.47
N ALA A 260 0.39 19.60 2.35
CA ALA A 260 -0.97 19.07 2.29
C ALA A 260 -1.11 17.77 3.09
N SER A 261 -0.11 16.87 3.01
CA SER A 261 -0.14 15.57 3.68
C SER A 261 0.26 15.59 5.17
N ARG A 262 0.54 16.77 5.74
CA ARG A 262 0.81 16.87 7.19
C ARG A 262 -0.49 16.74 7.99
N PRO A 263 -0.47 15.97 9.11
CA PRO A 263 -1.63 15.94 10.01
C PRO A 263 -1.96 17.38 10.45
N TRP A 264 -3.22 17.75 10.36
CA TRP A 264 -3.70 18.99 10.93
C TRP A 264 -3.56 18.90 12.45
N VAL A 265 -2.55 19.57 12.98
CA VAL A 265 -2.39 19.76 14.43
C VAL A 265 -3.13 21.06 14.74
N GLY A 266 -4.37 20.92 15.19
CA GLY A 266 -5.15 22.00 15.76
C GLY A 266 -4.87 22.15 17.25
#